data_efb14bea8eac0c26bcdf2e8faf9d9d66
#
_entry.id   efb14bea8eac0c26bcdf2e8faf9d9d66
#
_cell.length_a   1.000
_cell.length_b   1.000
_cell.length_c   1.000
_cell.angle_alpha   90.00
_cell.angle_beta   90.00
_cell.angle_gamma   90.00
#
_symmetry.space_group_name_H-M   'P 1'
#
loop_
_entity.id
_entity.type
_entity.pdbx_description
1 polymer ?
#
loop_
_entity_poly.entity_id
_entity_poly.type
_entity_poly.pdbx_seq_one_letter_code
_entity_poly.pdbx_strand_id
1 'polypeptide(L)'
;MRKDFDRYGLIEVCIGEVLRQLKDWISLYKVSSRTLGKHSNEKQKIVSENRILTPDEMRGLLKLYPGQFSNTFIDQAIERGDICVGAFVKGRLAAFLFCSLSTAPDKRGLWVRVKKPYRYGYKSYTNPEYRGLRIRLAYVSDTFFLDREFTHAVSYIERHNLASLKRQHRRGQHTSVGYVIVITLFGQTFFHHTPGVKKIGFELYQHETEDQVLPT
;
A
#
# COMPACT_ATOMS: atom_id res chain seq x y z
N MET A 1 -23.33 0.21 8.19
CA MET A 1 -23.18 0.24 9.67
C MET A 1 -23.45 -1.12 10.32
N ARG A 2 -24.69 -1.67 10.35
CA ARG A 2 -24.99 -2.95 11.05
C ARG A 2 -24.04 -4.13 10.72
N LYS A 3 -23.68 -4.36 9.45
CA LYS A 3 -22.74 -5.43 9.03
C LYS A 3 -21.29 -5.24 9.48
N ASP A 4 -20.92 -4.06 9.93
CA ASP A 4 -19.57 -3.76 10.42
C ASP A 4 -19.42 -4.05 11.90
N PHE A 5 -20.52 -3.92 12.67
CA PHE A 5 -20.56 -4.26 14.08
C PHE A 5 -20.24 -5.73 14.36
N ASP A 6 -20.72 -6.64 13.51
CA ASP A 6 -20.57 -8.08 13.70
C ASP A 6 -19.12 -8.59 13.51
N ARG A 7 -18.21 -7.77 12.94
CA ARG A 7 -16.84 -8.18 12.60
C ARG A 7 -15.72 -7.47 13.34
N TYR A 8 -15.93 -6.25 13.81
CA TYR A 8 -14.88 -5.43 14.43
C TYR A 8 -15.22 -4.97 15.84
N GLY A 9 -16.44 -5.25 16.29
CA GLY A 9 -16.97 -4.73 17.54
C GLY A 9 -17.32 -3.23 17.43
N LEU A 10 -18.24 -2.82 18.30
CA LEU A 10 -18.76 -1.45 18.37
C LEU A 10 -17.63 -0.42 18.52
N ILE A 11 -16.68 -0.71 19.39
CA ILE A 11 -15.58 0.19 19.73
C ILE A 11 -14.70 0.53 18.49
N GLU A 12 -14.37 -0.46 17.67
CA GLU A 12 -13.53 -0.22 16.49
C GLU A 12 -14.22 0.61 15.42
N VAL A 13 -15.53 0.43 15.26
CA VAL A 13 -16.34 1.23 14.32
C VAL A 13 -16.46 2.67 14.83
N CYS A 14 -16.72 2.85 16.13
CA CYS A 14 -16.79 4.19 16.74
C CYS A 14 -15.46 4.93 16.65
N ILE A 15 -14.33 4.28 16.97
CA ILE A 15 -12.99 4.87 16.82
C ILE A 15 -12.75 5.27 15.36
N GLY A 16 -13.08 4.39 14.40
CA GLY A 16 -12.92 4.68 12.98
C GLY A 16 -13.71 5.91 12.52
N GLU A 17 -14.93 6.09 13.03
CA GLU A 17 -15.79 7.24 12.71
C GLU A 17 -15.25 8.55 13.31
N VAL A 18 -14.83 8.53 14.57
CA VAL A 18 -14.20 9.70 15.23
C VAL A 18 -12.94 10.10 14.48
N LEU A 19 -12.06 9.15 14.15
CA LEU A 19 -10.86 9.44 13.38
C LEU A 19 -11.16 9.96 11.97
N ARG A 20 -12.27 9.57 11.37
CA ARG A 20 -12.69 10.08 10.07
C ARG A 20 -13.10 11.56 10.15
N GLN A 21 -13.72 11.98 11.22
CA GLN A 21 -14.08 13.38 11.46
C GLN A 21 -12.85 14.25 11.79
N LEU A 22 -11.86 13.66 12.47
CA LEU A 22 -10.63 14.34 12.86
C LEU A 22 -9.47 14.15 11.86
N LYS A 23 -9.74 13.60 10.67
CA LYS A 23 -8.71 13.20 9.69
C LYS A 23 -7.71 14.28 9.27
N ASP A 24 -8.12 15.56 9.36
CA ASP A 24 -7.27 16.70 8.99
C ASP A 24 -6.33 17.11 10.14
N TRP A 25 -6.57 16.62 11.36
CA TRP A 25 -5.79 16.90 12.56
C TRP A 25 -5.04 15.67 13.08
N ILE A 26 -5.70 14.50 13.04
CA ILE A 26 -5.15 13.24 13.58
C ILE A 26 -5.42 12.12 12.60
N SER A 27 -4.36 11.43 12.20
CA SER A 27 -4.47 10.19 11.44
C SER A 27 -3.80 9.05 12.19
N LEU A 28 -4.49 7.92 12.30
CA LEU A 28 -3.97 6.70 12.91
C LEU A 28 -3.82 5.61 11.85
N TYR A 29 -2.60 5.16 11.63
CA TYR A 29 -2.26 4.14 10.66
C TYR A 29 -1.89 2.83 11.36
N LYS A 30 -2.56 1.75 10.98
CA LYS A 30 -2.17 0.39 11.39
C LYS A 30 -1.09 -0.12 10.43
N VAL A 31 0.08 -0.45 10.98
CA VAL A 31 1.19 -1.07 10.26
C VAL A 31 1.12 -2.58 10.43
N SER A 32 1.25 -3.29 9.33
CA SER A 32 1.18 -4.75 9.30
C SER A 32 2.25 -5.30 8.37
N SER A 33 2.81 -6.45 8.71
CA SER A 33 3.75 -7.18 7.87
C SER A 33 3.20 -8.55 7.48
N ARG A 34 3.68 -9.09 6.36
CA ARG A 34 3.50 -10.49 6.01
C ARG A 34 4.81 -11.08 5.50
N THR A 35 5.03 -12.36 5.76
CA THR A 35 6.16 -13.10 5.18
C THR A 35 5.95 -13.28 3.68
N LEU A 36 6.98 -13.03 2.88
CA LEU A 36 6.95 -13.29 1.44
C LEU A 36 6.87 -14.81 1.16
N GLY A 37 6.34 -15.16 0.01
CA GLY A 37 6.15 -16.57 -0.38
C GLY A 37 5.00 -17.29 0.31
N LYS A 38 4.51 -16.81 1.44
CA LYS A 38 3.31 -17.36 2.08
C LYS A 38 2.06 -16.77 1.42
N HIS A 39 1.38 -17.55 0.63
CA HIS A 39 0.17 -17.14 -0.08
C HIS A 39 -1.08 -17.72 0.57
N SER A 40 -2.21 -16.98 0.51
CA SER A 40 -3.48 -17.49 0.97
C SER A 40 -3.94 -18.64 0.05
N ASN A 41 -4.63 -19.61 0.60
CA ASN A 41 -5.26 -20.70 -0.16
C ASN A 41 -6.51 -20.24 -0.94
N GLU A 42 -6.82 -18.95 -0.92
CA GLU A 42 -7.93 -18.42 -1.70
C GLU A 42 -7.70 -18.66 -3.20
N LYS A 43 -8.61 -19.39 -3.85
CA LYS A 43 -8.57 -19.60 -5.30
C LYS A 43 -8.80 -18.27 -6.04
N GLN A 44 -7.99 -18.00 -7.05
CA GLN A 44 -8.29 -16.93 -8.02
C GLN A 44 -9.57 -17.30 -8.76
N LYS A 45 -10.40 -16.31 -9.05
CA LYS A 45 -11.62 -16.50 -9.85
C LYS A 45 -11.35 -16.36 -11.35
N ILE A 46 -10.19 -15.84 -11.71
CA ILE A 46 -9.79 -15.62 -13.11
C ILE A 46 -8.30 -15.93 -13.27
N VAL A 47 -7.94 -16.50 -14.40
CA VAL A 47 -6.55 -16.72 -14.78
C VAL A 47 -5.96 -15.38 -15.21
N SER A 48 -4.85 -14.99 -14.59
CA SER A 48 -4.08 -13.79 -14.96
C SER A 48 -2.63 -14.16 -15.16
N GLU A 49 -2.02 -13.59 -16.18
CA GLU A 49 -0.58 -13.57 -16.36
C GLU A 49 -0.03 -12.39 -15.53
N ASN A 50 0.87 -12.69 -14.59
CA ASN A 50 1.44 -11.67 -13.74
C ASN A 50 2.92 -11.54 -14.04
N ARG A 51 3.39 -10.31 -14.27
CA ARG A 51 4.80 -10.04 -14.54
C ARG A 51 5.23 -8.66 -14.07
N ILE A 52 6.52 -8.45 -13.95
CA ILE A 52 7.10 -7.14 -13.71
C ILE A 52 7.03 -6.34 -15.01
N LEU A 53 6.60 -5.09 -14.91
CA LEU A 53 6.55 -4.15 -16.01
C LEU A 53 7.94 -3.57 -16.28
N THR A 54 8.28 -3.41 -17.55
CA THR A 54 9.47 -2.66 -17.95
C THR A 54 9.30 -1.16 -17.69
N PRO A 55 10.37 -0.36 -17.64
CA PRO A 55 10.27 1.09 -17.53
C PRO A 55 9.34 1.74 -18.56
N ASP A 56 9.37 1.29 -19.81
CA ASP A 56 8.52 1.81 -20.87
C ASP A 56 7.04 1.45 -20.66
N GLU A 57 6.78 0.24 -20.18
CA GLU A 57 5.41 -0.15 -19.80
C GLU A 57 4.90 0.64 -18.57
N MET A 58 5.79 0.95 -17.62
CA MET A 58 5.44 1.84 -16.49
C MET A 58 5.06 3.24 -17.00
N ARG A 59 5.81 3.80 -17.96
CA ARG A 59 5.43 5.06 -18.63
C ARG A 59 4.12 4.92 -19.42
N GLY A 60 3.87 3.76 -19.99
CA GLY A 60 2.60 3.44 -20.66
C GLY A 60 1.36 3.54 -19.75
N LEU A 61 1.52 3.38 -18.42
CA LEU A 61 0.43 3.54 -17.44
C LEU A 61 -0.19 4.95 -17.47
N LEU A 62 0.57 5.97 -17.81
CA LEU A 62 0.09 7.35 -17.94
C LEU A 62 -1.03 7.48 -18.97
N LYS A 63 -0.89 6.76 -20.10
CA LYS A 63 -1.92 6.75 -21.16
C LYS A 63 -3.11 5.90 -20.80
N LEU A 64 -2.88 4.76 -20.12
CA LEU A 64 -3.94 3.83 -19.74
C LEU A 64 -4.78 4.34 -18.56
N TYR A 65 -4.18 5.11 -17.67
CA TYR A 65 -4.81 5.58 -16.44
C TYR A 65 -4.56 7.08 -16.24
N PRO A 66 -5.14 7.95 -17.11
CA PRO A 66 -4.96 9.40 -17.03
C PRO A 66 -5.43 9.92 -15.68
N GLY A 67 -4.66 10.83 -15.08
CA GLY A 67 -4.95 11.41 -13.77
C GLY A 67 -4.58 10.54 -12.55
N GLN A 68 -4.14 9.28 -12.74
CA GLN A 68 -3.65 8.44 -11.63
C GLN A 68 -2.18 8.70 -11.29
N PHE A 69 -1.40 9.18 -12.25
CA PHE A 69 0.04 9.43 -12.13
C PHE A 69 0.42 10.71 -12.87
N SER A 70 1.50 11.35 -12.40
CA SER A 70 2.25 12.34 -13.18
C SER A 70 3.44 11.67 -13.87
N ASN A 71 3.99 12.31 -14.91
CA ASN A 71 5.25 11.87 -15.51
C ASN A 71 6.36 11.81 -14.45
N THR A 72 6.46 12.85 -13.64
CA THR A 72 7.43 12.95 -12.54
C THR A 72 7.34 11.77 -11.57
N PHE A 73 6.12 11.34 -11.22
CA PHE A 73 5.94 10.18 -10.33
C PHE A 73 6.53 8.90 -10.92
N ILE A 74 6.27 8.63 -12.20
CA ILE A 74 6.75 7.41 -12.87
C ILE A 74 8.27 7.45 -13.03
N ASP A 75 8.83 8.56 -13.49
CA ASP A 75 10.28 8.69 -13.70
C ASP A 75 11.04 8.58 -12.38
N GLN A 76 10.56 9.20 -11.33
CA GLN A 76 11.13 9.06 -9.98
C GLN A 76 11.00 7.64 -9.42
N ALA A 77 9.90 6.91 -9.70
CA ALA A 77 9.78 5.52 -9.30
C ALA A 77 10.81 4.64 -10.01
N ILE A 78 11.04 4.88 -11.32
CA ILE A 78 12.07 4.19 -12.10
C ILE A 78 13.47 4.52 -11.57
N GLU A 79 13.77 5.79 -11.33
CA GLU A 79 15.06 6.26 -10.80
C GLU A 79 15.39 5.66 -9.42
N ARG A 80 14.40 5.53 -8.54
CA ARG A 80 14.57 4.84 -7.24
C ARG A 80 14.75 3.33 -7.36
N GLY A 81 14.57 2.75 -8.55
CA GLY A 81 14.57 1.31 -8.75
C GLY A 81 13.33 0.62 -8.19
N ASP A 82 12.21 1.35 -8.06
CA ASP A 82 10.94 0.74 -7.69
C ASP A 82 10.47 -0.20 -8.81
N ILE A 83 9.80 -1.28 -8.44
CA ILE A 83 9.22 -2.19 -9.42
C ILE A 83 7.71 -2.04 -9.49
N CYS A 84 7.16 -2.22 -10.67
CA CYS A 84 5.73 -2.31 -10.89
C CYS A 84 5.36 -3.72 -11.37
N VAL A 85 4.47 -4.39 -10.65
CA VAL A 85 3.93 -5.71 -11.05
C VAL A 85 2.58 -5.49 -11.71
N GLY A 86 2.43 -5.97 -12.94
CA GLY A 86 1.18 -5.98 -13.68
C GLY A 86 0.53 -7.37 -13.68
N ALA A 87 -0.80 -7.42 -13.62
CA ALA A 87 -1.59 -8.60 -13.88
C ALA A 87 -2.41 -8.40 -15.15
N PHE A 88 -2.25 -9.30 -16.10
CA PHE A 88 -2.90 -9.25 -17.41
C PHE A 88 -3.96 -10.35 -17.51
N VAL A 89 -5.13 -9.97 -18.00
CA VAL A 89 -6.24 -10.88 -18.31
C VAL A 89 -6.53 -10.76 -19.78
N LYS A 90 -6.37 -11.85 -20.53
CA LYS A 90 -6.52 -11.85 -22.01
C LYS A 90 -5.72 -10.73 -22.69
N GLY A 91 -4.47 -10.53 -22.26
CA GLY A 91 -3.56 -9.50 -22.78
C GLY A 91 -3.84 -8.06 -22.34
N ARG A 92 -4.91 -7.80 -21.57
CA ARG A 92 -5.24 -6.46 -21.05
C ARG A 92 -4.77 -6.31 -19.59
N LEU A 93 -4.16 -5.18 -19.26
CA LEU A 93 -3.74 -4.89 -17.90
C LEU A 93 -4.97 -4.71 -17.00
N ALA A 94 -5.14 -5.65 -16.08
CA ALA A 94 -6.28 -5.72 -15.17
C ALA A 94 -6.00 -5.10 -13.80
N ALA A 95 -4.74 -5.17 -13.35
CA ALA A 95 -4.31 -4.61 -12.07
C ALA A 95 -2.80 -4.37 -12.07
N PHE A 96 -2.35 -3.46 -11.21
CA PHE A 96 -0.91 -3.25 -10.97
C PHE A 96 -0.64 -2.90 -9.50
N LEU A 97 0.63 -3.03 -9.11
CA LEU A 97 1.15 -2.72 -7.78
C LEU A 97 2.58 -2.21 -7.88
N PHE A 98 2.85 -1.03 -7.39
CA PHE A 98 4.21 -0.53 -7.17
C PHE A 98 4.78 -1.06 -5.87
N CYS A 99 6.06 -1.40 -5.89
CA CYS A 99 6.81 -1.87 -4.73
C CYS A 99 8.14 -1.11 -4.63
N SER A 100 8.43 -0.60 -3.45
CA SER A 100 9.70 0.06 -3.14
C SER A 100 10.57 -0.77 -2.22
N LEU A 101 11.87 -0.64 -2.41
CA LEU A 101 12.94 -1.31 -1.64
C LEU A 101 13.43 -0.46 -0.46
N SER A 102 13.18 0.83 -0.49
CA SER A 102 13.72 1.78 0.49
C SER A 102 12.71 2.88 0.86
N THR A 103 12.40 3.75 -0.07
CA THR A 103 11.51 4.89 0.15
C THR A 103 10.47 5.00 -0.96
N ALA A 104 9.26 5.40 -0.61
CA ALA A 104 8.20 5.65 -1.57
C ALA A 104 7.34 6.84 -1.14
N PRO A 105 6.85 7.65 -2.10
CA PRO A 105 5.90 8.71 -1.80
C PRO A 105 4.55 8.12 -1.41
N ASP A 106 3.87 8.83 -0.51
CA ASP A 106 2.47 8.61 -0.19
C ASP A 106 1.66 9.88 -0.45
N LYS A 107 0.42 9.90 -0.03
CA LYS A 107 -0.47 11.04 -0.14
C LYS A 107 -0.03 12.23 0.75
N ARG A 108 -0.39 13.44 0.37
CA ARG A 108 -0.21 14.67 1.16
C ARG A 108 1.25 14.98 1.53
N GLY A 109 2.19 14.70 0.65
CA GLY A 109 3.62 14.97 0.91
C GLY A 109 4.27 14.04 1.93
N LEU A 110 3.57 13.00 2.38
CA LEU A 110 4.13 11.97 3.24
C LEU A 110 4.97 10.99 2.43
N TRP A 111 5.98 10.46 3.07
CA TRP A 111 6.87 9.43 2.54
C TRP A 111 6.99 8.26 3.50
N VAL A 112 7.12 7.09 2.93
CA VAL A 112 7.41 5.87 3.68
C VAL A 112 8.85 5.47 3.45
N ARG A 113 9.56 5.15 4.53
CA ARG A 113 10.88 4.50 4.51
C ARG A 113 10.77 3.11 5.10
N VAL A 114 11.41 2.15 4.45
CA VAL A 114 11.57 0.78 4.95
C VAL A 114 13.03 0.35 4.81
N LYS A 115 13.45 -0.61 5.64
CA LYS A 115 14.79 -1.20 5.58
C LYS A 115 14.69 -2.69 5.35
N LYS A 116 15.70 -3.28 4.71
CA LYS A 116 15.82 -4.75 4.64
C LYS A 116 15.62 -5.37 6.05
N PRO A 117 14.95 -6.49 6.15
CA PRO A 117 14.45 -7.36 5.07
C PRO A 117 13.00 -7.04 4.63
N TYR A 118 12.51 -5.83 4.84
CA TYR A 118 11.15 -5.39 4.50
C TYR A 118 11.11 -4.63 3.19
N ARG A 119 10.08 -4.90 2.36
CA ARG A 119 9.69 -4.10 1.22
C ARG A 119 8.34 -3.42 1.46
N TYR A 120 8.09 -2.33 0.80
CA TYR A 120 6.82 -1.61 0.87
C TYR A 120 6.06 -1.68 -0.45
N GLY A 121 4.78 -2.10 -0.39
CA GLY A 121 3.87 -2.08 -1.54
C GLY A 121 2.97 -0.84 -1.48
N TYR A 122 2.95 -0.07 -2.55
CA TYR A 122 2.19 1.18 -2.63
C TYR A 122 1.51 1.35 -3.99
N LYS A 123 0.62 2.31 -4.11
CA LYS A 123 -0.06 2.66 -5.37
C LYS A 123 -0.63 1.44 -6.11
N SER A 124 -1.43 0.63 -5.42
CA SER A 124 -2.09 -0.52 -6.03
C SER A 124 -3.41 -0.10 -6.69
N TYR A 125 -3.65 -0.60 -7.89
CA TYR A 125 -4.87 -0.37 -8.63
C TYR A 125 -5.42 -1.66 -9.21
N THR A 126 -6.74 -1.78 -9.25
CA THR A 126 -7.45 -2.84 -9.98
C THR A 126 -8.54 -2.18 -10.80
N ASN A 127 -8.50 -2.41 -12.09
CA ASN A 127 -9.49 -1.89 -13.04
C ASN A 127 -10.90 -2.33 -12.59
N PRO A 128 -11.90 -1.43 -12.59
CA PRO A 128 -13.24 -1.70 -12.06
C PRO A 128 -13.88 -3.00 -12.55
N GLU A 129 -13.73 -3.33 -13.82
CA GLU A 129 -14.27 -4.56 -14.43
C GLU A 129 -13.68 -5.86 -13.86
N TYR A 130 -12.45 -5.79 -13.26
CA TYR A 130 -11.77 -6.94 -12.66
C TYR A 130 -11.85 -6.96 -11.13
N ARG A 131 -12.56 -6.01 -10.51
CA ARG A 131 -12.74 -5.98 -9.05
C ARG A 131 -13.55 -7.19 -8.59
N GLY A 132 -13.20 -7.74 -7.42
CA GLY A 132 -13.86 -8.93 -6.89
C GLY A 132 -13.38 -10.27 -7.48
N LEU A 133 -12.58 -10.27 -8.57
CA LEU A 133 -12.04 -11.47 -9.20
C LEU A 133 -10.80 -12.04 -8.52
N ARG A 134 -10.35 -11.44 -7.41
CA ARG A 134 -9.24 -11.91 -6.57
C ARG A 134 -7.90 -12.06 -7.30
N ILE A 135 -7.56 -11.10 -8.17
CA ILE A 135 -6.26 -11.05 -8.85
C ILE A 135 -5.13 -11.00 -7.81
N ARG A 136 -4.10 -11.80 -8.01
CA ARG A 136 -2.96 -11.95 -7.10
C ARG A 136 -1.69 -11.32 -7.66
N LEU A 137 -1.51 -10.03 -7.46
CA LEU A 137 -0.27 -9.33 -7.85
C LEU A 137 0.94 -9.72 -6.97
N ALA A 138 0.70 -10.13 -5.73
CA ALA A 138 1.75 -10.35 -4.76
C ALA A 138 2.69 -11.52 -5.10
N TYR A 139 2.22 -12.54 -5.84
CA TYR A 139 3.01 -13.74 -6.13
C TYR A 139 4.31 -13.44 -6.88
N VAL A 140 4.22 -12.79 -8.03
CA VAL A 140 5.40 -12.46 -8.85
C VAL A 140 6.34 -11.51 -8.13
N SER A 141 5.77 -10.51 -7.43
CA SER A 141 6.59 -9.61 -6.65
C SER A 141 7.35 -10.32 -5.52
N ASP A 142 6.72 -11.30 -4.87
CA ASP A 142 7.37 -12.00 -3.75
C ASP A 142 8.58 -12.81 -4.24
N THR A 143 8.49 -13.55 -5.34
CA THR A 143 9.62 -14.30 -5.92
C THR A 143 10.78 -13.36 -6.24
N PHE A 144 10.51 -12.26 -6.94
CA PHE A 144 11.51 -11.26 -7.27
C PHE A 144 12.24 -10.71 -6.04
N PHE A 145 11.54 -10.50 -4.94
CA PHE A 145 12.12 -9.93 -3.73
C PHE A 145 12.86 -10.97 -2.87
N LEU A 146 12.39 -12.21 -2.83
CA LEU A 146 13.08 -13.28 -2.11
C LEU A 146 14.49 -13.51 -2.64
N ASP A 147 14.67 -13.44 -3.97
CA ASP A 147 15.96 -13.54 -4.63
C ASP A 147 16.92 -12.38 -4.28
N ARG A 148 16.42 -11.33 -3.62
CA ARG A 148 17.16 -10.12 -3.21
C ARG A 148 17.20 -9.91 -1.70
N GLU A 149 17.05 -11.00 -0.92
CA GLU A 149 17.12 -11.02 0.54
C GLU A 149 16.01 -10.23 1.26
N PHE A 150 14.91 -9.93 0.57
CA PHE A 150 13.71 -9.42 1.21
C PHE A 150 12.84 -10.59 1.67
N THR A 151 12.44 -10.60 2.92
CA THR A 151 11.66 -11.70 3.49
C THR A 151 10.25 -11.29 3.89
N HIS A 152 9.99 -9.99 3.96
CA HIS A 152 8.72 -9.46 4.42
C HIS A 152 8.20 -8.31 3.55
N ALA A 153 6.89 -8.25 3.39
CA ALA A 153 6.19 -7.09 2.86
C ALA A 153 5.52 -6.32 4.01
N VAL A 154 5.71 -5.01 4.03
CA VAL A 154 5.02 -4.10 4.94
C VAL A 154 3.93 -3.36 4.19
N SER A 155 2.83 -3.13 4.86
CA SER A 155 1.75 -2.24 4.42
C SER A 155 1.22 -1.47 5.62
N TYR A 156 0.69 -0.28 5.38
CA TYR A 156 -0.04 0.45 6.39
C TYR A 156 -1.40 0.90 5.85
N ILE A 157 -2.36 1.02 6.74
CA ILE A 157 -3.75 1.33 6.41
C ILE A 157 -4.29 2.28 7.46
N GLU A 158 -4.89 3.39 7.05
CA GLU A 158 -5.61 4.27 7.95
C GLU A 158 -6.74 3.53 8.66
N ARG A 159 -6.88 3.75 9.96
CA ARG A 159 -7.87 3.04 10.80
C ARG A 159 -9.31 3.28 10.36
N HIS A 160 -9.62 4.41 9.75
CA HIS A 160 -10.95 4.66 9.21
C HIS A 160 -11.23 3.94 7.88
N ASN A 161 -10.21 3.42 7.18
CA ASN A 161 -10.37 2.67 5.94
C ASN A 161 -10.76 1.21 6.21
N LEU A 162 -11.97 1.01 6.73
CA LEU A 162 -12.50 -0.30 7.11
C LEU A 162 -12.52 -1.30 5.96
N ALA A 163 -12.73 -0.86 4.71
CA ALA A 163 -12.73 -1.75 3.55
C ALA A 163 -11.37 -2.42 3.33
N SER A 164 -10.30 -1.65 3.44
CA SER A 164 -8.92 -2.16 3.30
C SER A 164 -8.50 -3.02 4.49
N LEU A 165 -8.88 -2.64 5.72
CA LEU A 165 -8.64 -3.44 6.92
C LEU A 165 -9.38 -4.79 6.85
N LYS A 166 -10.63 -4.82 6.41
CA LYS A 166 -11.42 -6.04 6.18
C LYS A 166 -10.75 -6.96 5.16
N ARG A 167 -10.26 -6.39 4.05
CA ARG A 167 -9.56 -7.15 3.02
C ARG A 167 -8.26 -7.76 3.56
N GLN A 168 -7.49 -7.00 4.34
CA GLN A 168 -6.26 -7.47 4.97
C GLN A 168 -6.53 -8.60 5.97
N HIS A 169 -7.54 -8.43 6.83
CA HIS A 169 -7.94 -9.45 7.82
C HIS A 169 -8.40 -10.75 7.16
N ARG A 170 -9.24 -10.68 6.11
CA ARG A 170 -9.72 -11.87 5.39
C ARG A 170 -8.60 -12.70 4.77
N ARG A 171 -7.49 -12.08 4.40
CA ARG A 171 -6.33 -12.79 3.85
C ARG A 171 -5.56 -13.58 4.89
N GLY A 172 -5.72 -13.28 6.19
CA GLY A 172 -5.14 -14.03 7.30
C GLY A 172 -3.60 -14.08 7.38
N GLN A 173 -2.90 -13.38 6.47
CA GLN A 173 -1.45 -13.48 6.30
C GLN A 173 -0.69 -12.30 6.91
N HIS A 174 -1.41 -11.28 7.36
CA HIS A 174 -0.82 -10.06 7.90
C HIS A 174 -0.78 -10.11 9.43
N THR A 175 0.42 -9.95 9.97
CA THR A 175 0.63 -9.76 11.40
C THR A 175 0.66 -8.27 11.70
N SER A 176 -0.09 -7.84 12.71
CA SER A 176 -0.03 -6.44 13.20
C SER A 176 1.32 -6.18 13.83
N VAL A 177 1.99 -5.13 13.39
CA VAL A 177 3.31 -4.70 13.91
C VAL A 177 3.14 -3.57 14.92
N GLY A 178 2.15 -2.70 14.70
CA GLY A 178 1.88 -1.56 15.55
C GLY A 178 1.18 -0.45 14.81
N TYR A 179 1.38 0.78 15.27
CA TYR A 179 0.70 1.97 14.75
C TYR A 179 1.66 3.12 14.51
N VAL A 180 1.29 3.97 13.54
CA VAL A 180 1.84 5.33 13.40
C VAL A 180 0.70 6.30 13.66
N ILE A 181 0.94 7.27 14.54
CA ILE A 181 0.03 8.38 14.81
C ILE A 181 0.64 9.62 14.14
N VAL A 182 -0.14 10.28 13.33
CA VAL A 182 0.22 11.54 12.68
C VAL A 182 -0.69 12.62 13.22
N ILE A 183 -0.12 13.68 13.74
CA ILE A 183 -0.84 14.83 14.30
C ILE A 183 -0.40 16.07 13.55
N THR A 184 -1.34 16.80 12.93
CA THR A 184 -1.08 18.05 12.25
C THR A 184 -1.71 19.17 13.05
N LEU A 185 -0.90 20.06 13.61
CA LEU A 185 -1.32 21.23 14.40
C LEU A 185 -0.56 22.45 13.94
N PHE A 186 -1.25 23.55 13.72
CA PHE A 186 -0.67 24.84 13.33
C PHE A 186 0.30 24.75 12.14
N GLY A 187 -0.03 23.92 11.14
CA GLY A 187 0.80 23.70 9.95
C GLY A 187 2.01 22.80 10.14
N GLN A 188 2.25 22.31 11.36
CA GLN A 188 3.32 21.36 11.66
C GLN A 188 2.78 19.94 11.77
N THR A 189 3.54 18.96 11.27
CA THR A 189 3.18 17.54 11.33
C THR A 189 4.13 16.77 12.23
N PHE A 190 3.56 16.09 13.21
CA PHE A 190 4.27 15.27 14.19
C PHE A 190 3.97 13.79 13.95
N PHE A 191 5.00 12.94 14.10
CA PHE A 191 4.90 11.51 13.88
C PHE A 191 5.27 10.75 15.16
N HIS A 192 4.39 9.87 15.60
CA HIS A 192 4.69 8.91 16.66
C HIS A 192 4.60 7.48 16.14
N HIS A 193 5.71 6.76 16.21
CA HIS A 193 5.81 5.35 15.80
C HIS A 193 5.88 4.47 17.04
N THR A 194 4.98 3.50 17.17
CA THR A 194 5.02 2.54 18.28
C THR A 194 6.30 1.68 18.23
N PRO A 195 6.74 1.10 19.36
CA PRO A 195 8.01 0.33 19.44
C PRO A 195 8.13 -0.77 18.38
N GLY A 196 7.05 -1.52 18.11
CA GLY A 196 7.06 -2.56 17.08
C GLY A 196 7.33 -2.03 15.67
N VAL A 197 6.78 -0.86 15.34
CA VAL A 197 7.01 -0.20 14.05
C VAL A 197 8.45 0.27 13.92
N LYS A 198 9.01 0.88 14.98
CA LYS A 198 10.43 1.28 15.01
C LYS A 198 11.35 0.08 14.86
N LYS A 199 11.04 -1.05 15.52
CA LYS A 199 11.83 -2.28 15.48
C LYS A 199 12.01 -2.83 14.06
N ILE A 200 10.99 -2.75 13.21
CA ILE A 200 11.07 -3.21 11.81
C ILE A 200 11.67 -2.16 10.87
N GLY A 201 12.07 -0.99 11.37
CA GLY A 201 12.64 0.08 10.55
C GLY A 201 11.65 0.74 9.59
N PHE A 202 10.34 0.64 9.88
CA PHE A 202 9.31 1.37 9.14
C PHE A 202 9.20 2.79 9.69
N GLU A 203 9.21 3.76 8.79
CA GLU A 203 9.08 5.17 9.12
C GLU A 203 8.13 5.84 8.15
N LEU A 204 7.18 6.60 8.68
CA LEU A 204 6.35 7.54 7.95
C LEU A 204 6.84 8.95 8.31
N TYR A 205 7.15 9.77 7.33
CA TYR A 205 7.73 11.11 7.54
C TYR A 205 7.25 12.08 6.47
N GLN A 206 7.43 13.35 6.71
CA GLN A 206 7.19 14.41 5.72
C GLN A 206 8.49 14.70 4.97
N HIS A 207 8.42 14.71 3.65
CA HIS A 207 9.56 15.09 2.81
C HIS A 207 9.47 16.59 2.49
N GLU A 208 10.55 17.30 2.64
CA GLU A 208 10.61 18.77 2.48
C GLU A 208 10.59 19.27 1.02
N THR A 209 10.38 18.42 0.03
CA THR A 209 10.35 18.86 -1.37
C THR A 209 8.98 19.38 -1.77
N GLU A 210 8.95 20.63 -2.19
CA GLU A 210 7.77 21.45 -2.51
C GLU A 210 6.89 20.96 -3.69
N ASP A 211 7.27 19.95 -4.50
CA ASP A 211 6.66 19.73 -5.82
C ASP A 211 5.89 18.43 -6.04
N GLN A 212 5.46 17.70 -5.00
CA GLN A 212 4.73 16.46 -5.21
C GLN A 212 3.32 16.45 -4.61
N VAL A 213 2.45 17.27 -5.15
CA VAL A 213 1.01 17.10 -4.97
C VAL A 213 0.56 15.95 -5.87
N LEU A 214 0.44 14.75 -5.29
CA LEU A 214 -0.25 13.65 -5.96
C LEU A 214 -1.73 14.05 -6.10
N PRO A 215 -2.34 13.93 -7.28
CA PRO A 215 -3.77 14.15 -7.42
C PRO A 215 -4.51 13.17 -6.51
N THR A 216 -5.51 13.71 -5.82
CA THR A 216 -6.39 13.02 -4.85
C THR A 216 -7.26 11.96 -5.48
#